data_381d2ff08644965c4f1c2dc8e6392642
#
_entry.id   381d2ff08644965c4f1c2dc8e6392642
#
_cell.length_a   1.000
_cell.length_b   1.000
_cell.length_c   1.000
_cell.angle_alpha   90.00
_cell.angle_beta   90.00
_cell.angle_gamma   90.00
#
_symmetry.space_group_name_H-M   'P 1'
#
loop_
_entity.id
_entity.type
_entity.pdbx_description
1 polymer ?
#
loop_
_entity_poly.entity_id
_entity_poly.type
_entity_poly.pdbx_seq_one_letter_code
_entity_poly.pdbx_strand_id
1 'polypeptide(L)'
;MANRAGKTRADTYELVFSALAHAARRRVLLTIYFNRGSMTAGEIAGIFEHAWQTTTRHLRVLERAGLLTHERQGRTWIYRIQRKRLELVRDWLDHFSKDP
;
A
#
# COMPACT_ATOMS: atom_id res chain seq x y z
N MET A 1 -8.18 -28.44 1.24
CA MET A 1 -7.92 -27.94 0.59
C MET A 1 -7.64 -26.72 0.72
N ALA A 2 -6.86 -26.49 0.49
CA ALA A 2 -6.42 -25.29 0.77
C ALA A 2 -7.32 -24.24 0.40
N ASN A 3 -7.28 -23.25 1.12
CA ASN A 3 -8.07 -22.18 0.92
C ASN A 3 -7.59 -21.36 -0.20
N ARG A 4 -7.82 -21.83 -1.38
CA ARG A 4 -7.44 -21.07 -2.44
C ARG A 4 -8.25 -19.94 -2.71
N ALA A 5 -9.38 -19.88 -2.17
CA ALA A 5 -10.33 -18.89 -2.53
C ALA A 5 -10.04 -17.53 -2.00
N GLY A 6 -9.26 -17.38 -1.04
CA GLY A 6 -9.02 -16.06 -0.53
C GLY A 6 -8.04 -16.04 0.58
N LYS A 7 -7.70 -14.85 0.99
CA LYS A 7 -6.77 -14.66 2.07
C LYS A 7 -7.51 -14.66 3.39
N THR A 8 -6.91 -15.25 4.39
CA THR A 8 -7.41 -15.13 5.75
C THR A 8 -7.10 -13.73 6.25
N ARG A 9 -7.68 -13.36 7.38
CA ARG A 9 -7.36 -12.09 8.02
C ARG A 9 -5.89 -12.04 8.42
N ALA A 10 -5.34 -13.16 8.88
CA ALA A 10 -3.94 -13.25 9.25
C ALA A 10 -3.05 -13.00 8.02
N ASP A 11 -3.40 -13.58 6.86
CA ASP A 11 -2.65 -13.37 5.64
C ASP A 11 -2.69 -11.91 5.21
N THR A 12 -3.82 -11.26 5.39
CA THR A 12 -3.95 -9.85 5.04
C THR A 12 -3.08 -8.99 5.94
N TYR A 13 -3.06 -9.26 7.25
CA TYR A 13 -2.17 -8.53 8.16
C TYR A 13 -0.72 -8.71 7.75
N GLU A 14 -0.35 -9.93 7.40
CA GLU A 14 1.03 -10.21 7.01
C GLU A 14 1.45 -9.40 5.78
N LEU A 15 0.58 -9.33 4.78
CA LEU A 15 0.87 -8.55 3.59
C LEU A 15 1.01 -7.06 3.90
N VAL A 16 0.14 -6.55 4.75
CA VAL A 16 0.15 -5.14 5.12
C VAL A 16 1.43 -4.81 5.88
N PHE A 17 1.76 -5.61 6.90
CA PHE A 17 2.96 -5.33 7.70
C PHE A 17 4.23 -5.51 6.88
N SER A 18 4.28 -6.51 6.00
CA SER A 18 5.43 -6.68 5.12
C SER A 18 5.60 -5.49 4.20
N ALA A 19 4.50 -4.98 3.64
CA ALA A 19 4.57 -3.82 2.78
C ALA A 19 5.08 -2.60 3.53
N LEU A 20 4.64 -2.43 4.78
CA LEU A 20 5.02 -1.27 5.59
C LEU A 20 6.39 -1.40 6.24
N ALA A 21 7.03 -2.57 6.14
CA ALA A 21 8.32 -2.79 6.77
C ALA A 21 9.46 -2.00 6.11
N HIS A 22 9.27 -1.50 4.92
CA HIS A 22 10.31 -0.76 4.21
C HIS A 22 10.03 0.74 4.21
N ALA A 23 11.03 1.50 4.58
CA ALA A 23 10.90 2.96 4.65
C ALA A 23 10.47 3.57 3.31
N ALA A 24 11.02 3.05 2.21
CA ALA A 24 10.67 3.58 0.88
C ALA A 24 9.18 3.42 0.60
N ARG A 25 8.59 2.30 0.99
CA ARG A 25 7.17 2.07 0.75
C ARG A 25 6.30 2.95 1.65
N ARG A 26 6.70 3.13 2.90
CA ARG A 26 5.97 4.06 3.78
C ARG A 26 6.00 5.48 3.23
N ARG A 27 7.15 5.86 2.67
CA ARG A 27 7.31 7.18 2.07
C ARG A 27 6.41 7.35 0.84
N VAL A 28 6.29 6.31 0.02
CA VAL A 28 5.38 6.34 -1.13
C VAL A 28 3.95 6.59 -0.66
N LEU A 29 3.50 5.84 0.34
CA LEU A 29 2.15 5.99 0.85
C LEU A 29 1.89 7.38 1.40
N LEU A 30 2.81 7.91 2.18
CA LEU A 30 2.64 9.25 2.75
C LEU A 30 2.62 10.31 1.65
N THR A 31 3.47 10.16 0.64
CA THR A 31 3.52 11.09 -0.46
C THR A 31 2.20 11.13 -1.21
N ILE A 32 1.64 9.95 -1.51
CA ILE A 32 0.36 9.87 -2.19
C ILE A 32 -0.76 10.42 -1.31
N TYR A 33 -0.74 10.08 -0.02
CA TYR A 33 -1.75 10.57 0.90
C TYR A 33 -1.78 12.09 0.94
N PHE A 34 -0.62 12.72 1.08
CA PHE A 34 -0.55 14.17 1.15
C PHE A 34 -0.78 14.86 -0.19
N ASN A 35 -0.88 14.09 -1.28
CA ASN A 35 -1.23 14.61 -2.58
C ASN A 35 -2.72 14.34 -2.87
N ARG A 36 -3.55 14.52 -1.86
CA ARG A 36 -5.00 14.31 -1.95
C ARG A 36 -5.39 12.86 -2.20
N GLY A 37 -4.52 11.93 -1.84
CA GLY A 37 -4.83 10.52 -1.89
C GLY A 37 -4.57 9.84 -3.23
N SER A 38 -4.11 10.56 -4.24
CA SER A 38 -3.80 9.94 -5.53
C SER A 38 -2.66 10.65 -6.24
N MET A 39 -1.94 9.91 -7.07
CA MET A 39 -0.85 10.45 -7.90
C MET A 39 -0.73 9.62 -9.15
N THR A 40 -0.31 10.28 -10.23
CA THR A 40 -0.02 9.54 -11.45
C THR A 40 1.33 8.84 -11.32
N ALA A 41 1.53 7.80 -12.14
CA ALA A 41 2.80 7.10 -12.18
C ALA A 41 3.95 8.05 -12.49
N GLY A 42 3.73 8.99 -13.41
CA GLY A 42 4.76 9.96 -13.75
C GLY A 42 5.13 10.88 -12.60
N GLU A 43 4.13 11.31 -11.83
CA GLU A 43 4.38 12.14 -10.66
C GLU A 43 5.19 11.37 -9.61
N ILE A 44 4.83 10.11 -9.39
CA ILE A 44 5.55 9.26 -8.45
C ILE A 44 7.00 9.09 -8.90
N ALA A 45 7.19 8.79 -10.19
CA ALA A 45 8.53 8.61 -10.74
C ALA A 45 9.38 9.87 -10.59
N GLY A 46 8.76 11.03 -10.70
CA GLY A 46 9.48 12.29 -10.59
C GLY A 46 9.91 12.66 -9.18
N ILE A 47 9.26 12.08 -8.17
CA ILE A 47 9.57 12.39 -6.79
C ILE A 47 10.66 11.49 -6.23
N PHE A 48 10.64 10.21 -6.60
CA PHE A 48 11.56 9.25 -6.02
C PHE A 48 12.78 9.04 -6.91
N GLU A 49 13.95 9.06 -6.28
CA GLU A 49 15.20 8.95 -7.00
C GLU A 49 15.59 7.53 -7.37
N HIS A 50 14.74 6.58 -7.11
CA HIS A 50 15.01 5.20 -7.46
C HIS A 50 14.79 4.95 -8.93
N ALA A 51 15.43 3.94 -9.47
CA ALA A 51 15.11 3.48 -10.82
C ALA A 51 13.63 3.14 -10.89
N TRP A 52 13.01 3.36 -12.04
CA TRP A 52 11.59 3.10 -12.20
C TRP A 52 11.23 1.64 -11.85
N GLN A 53 12.10 0.69 -12.17
CA GLN A 53 11.85 -0.70 -11.83
C GLN A 53 11.71 -0.92 -10.33
N THR A 54 12.54 -0.22 -9.54
CA THR A 54 12.46 -0.32 -8.08
C THR A 54 11.17 0.29 -7.57
N THR A 55 10.81 1.46 -8.09
CA THR A 55 9.57 2.13 -7.72
C THR A 55 8.37 1.26 -8.09
N THR A 56 8.37 0.68 -9.28
CA THR A 56 7.28 -0.20 -9.72
C THR A 56 7.14 -1.41 -8.79
N ARG A 57 8.27 -1.97 -8.35
CA ARG A 57 8.23 -3.09 -7.42
C ARG A 57 7.60 -2.70 -6.10
N HIS A 58 7.94 -1.52 -5.57
CA HIS A 58 7.32 -1.02 -4.36
C HIS A 58 5.81 -0.80 -4.54
N LEU A 59 5.41 -0.26 -5.68
CA LEU A 59 3.98 -0.05 -5.96
C LEU A 59 3.24 -1.38 -6.03
N ARG A 60 3.85 -2.40 -6.62
CA ARG A 60 3.22 -3.73 -6.69
C ARG A 60 3.05 -4.35 -5.31
N VAL A 61 4.05 -4.22 -4.45
CA VAL A 61 3.96 -4.74 -3.09
C VAL A 61 2.83 -4.05 -2.33
N LEU A 62 2.73 -2.72 -2.47
CA LEU A 62 1.68 -1.95 -1.83
C LEU A 62 0.29 -2.32 -2.38
N GLU A 63 0.18 -2.54 -3.68
CA GLU A 63 -1.08 -2.95 -4.28
C GLU A 63 -1.49 -4.35 -3.84
N ARG A 64 -0.55 -5.27 -3.78
CA ARG A 64 -0.85 -6.63 -3.36
C ARG A 64 -1.34 -6.66 -1.91
N ALA A 65 -0.85 -5.74 -1.10
CA ALA A 65 -1.31 -5.61 0.27
C ALA A 65 -2.66 -4.89 0.39
N GLY A 66 -3.16 -4.36 -0.73
CA GLY A 66 -4.43 -3.63 -0.73
C GLY A 66 -4.30 -2.19 -0.25
N LEU A 67 -3.08 -1.69 -0.11
CA LEU A 67 -2.85 -0.31 0.37
C LEU A 67 -2.95 0.72 -0.75
N LEU A 68 -2.77 0.28 -1.98
CA LEU A 68 -2.95 1.11 -3.17
C LEU A 68 -3.79 0.35 -4.17
N THR A 69 -4.50 1.10 -5.01
CA THR A 69 -5.09 0.57 -6.23
C THR A 69 -4.61 1.46 -7.37
N HIS A 70 -4.75 0.99 -8.59
CA HIS A 70 -4.48 1.86 -9.72
C HIS A 70 -5.53 1.68 -10.80
N GLU A 71 -5.70 2.72 -11.60
CA GLU A 71 -6.58 2.66 -12.74
C GLU A 71 -5.95 3.42 -13.88
N ARG A 72 -6.37 3.14 -15.08
CA ARG A 72 -5.86 3.82 -16.25
C ARG A 72 -6.88 4.83 -16.74
N GLN A 73 -6.41 6.04 -16.97
CA GLN A 73 -7.23 7.09 -17.55
C GLN A 73 -6.49 7.58 -18.80
N GLY A 74 -6.97 7.16 -19.96
CA GLY A 74 -6.25 7.44 -21.20
C GLY A 74 -4.91 6.74 -21.19
N ARG A 75 -3.84 7.49 -21.25
CA ARG A 75 -2.47 6.94 -21.21
C ARG A 75 -1.84 7.07 -19.84
N THR A 76 -2.61 7.52 -18.86
CA THR A 76 -2.10 7.82 -17.55
C THR A 76 -2.53 6.76 -16.55
N TRP A 77 -1.57 6.27 -15.76
CA TRP A 77 -1.87 5.38 -14.64
C TRP A 77 -1.98 6.22 -13.39
N ILE A 78 -3.07 6.05 -12.64
CA ILE A 78 -3.30 6.79 -11.42
C ILE A 78 -3.34 5.81 -10.26
N TYR A 79 -2.52 6.07 -9.25
CA TYR A 79 -2.46 5.27 -8.03
C TYR A 79 -3.23 5.99 -6.93
N ARG A 80 -4.09 5.25 -6.23
CA ARG A 80 -4.90 5.81 -5.14
C ARG A 80 -4.67 5.05 -3.87
N ILE A 81 -4.57 5.78 -2.77
CA ILE A 81 -4.41 5.16 -1.48
C ILE A 81 -5.73 4.57 -1.01
N GLN A 82 -5.65 3.42 -0.35
CA GLN A 82 -6.80 2.74 0.21
C GLN A 82 -6.75 2.86 1.73
N ARG A 83 -7.33 3.92 2.24
CA ARG A 83 -7.26 4.23 3.66
C ARG A 83 -7.86 3.14 4.53
N LYS A 84 -8.92 2.49 4.06
CA LYS A 84 -9.54 1.42 4.83
C LYS A 84 -8.58 0.29 5.14
N ARG A 85 -7.68 -0.01 4.22
CA ARG A 85 -6.72 -1.08 4.45
C ARG A 85 -5.74 -0.71 5.55
N LEU A 86 -5.42 0.56 5.68
CA LEU A 86 -4.54 1.02 6.75
C LEU A 86 -5.21 0.90 8.13
N GLU A 87 -6.53 0.83 8.17
CA GLU A 87 -7.22 0.65 9.44
C GLU A 87 -6.91 -0.70 10.08
N LEU A 88 -6.46 -1.68 9.30
CA LEU A 88 -6.02 -2.95 9.88
C LEU A 88 -4.86 -2.76 10.85
N VAL A 89 -3.98 -1.80 10.57
CA VAL A 89 -2.87 -1.50 11.47
C VAL A 89 -3.42 -0.94 12.77
N ARG A 90 -4.39 -0.04 12.68
CA ARG A 90 -5.03 0.53 13.86
C ARG A 90 -5.74 -0.57 14.67
N ASP A 91 -6.46 -1.47 13.99
CA ASP A 91 -7.13 -2.57 14.66
C ASP A 91 -6.13 -3.45 15.40
N TRP A 92 -4.99 -3.70 14.78
CA TRP A 92 -3.96 -4.50 15.42
C TRP A 92 -3.42 -3.80 16.66
N LEU A 93 -3.18 -2.49 16.57
CA LEU A 93 -2.71 -1.70 17.70
C LEU A 93 -3.73 -1.68 18.84
N ASP A 94 -5.00 -1.73 18.49
CA ASP A 94 -6.07 -1.71 19.51
C ASP A 94 -6.02 -2.90 20.45
N HIS A 95 -5.40 -4.00 20.04
CA HIS A 95 -5.22 -5.15 20.94
C HIS A 95 -4.39 -4.78 22.18
N PHE A 96 -3.56 -3.75 22.06
CA PHE A 96 -2.66 -3.37 23.14
C PHE A 96 -3.19 -2.20 23.96
N SER A 97 -4.35 -1.68 23.61
CA SER A 97 -4.93 -0.57 24.34
C SER A 97 -5.80 -1.02 25.51
N LYS A 98 -6.01 -2.34 25.65
CA LYS A 98 -6.80 -2.89 26.72
C LYS A 98 -5.92 -3.69 27.66
N ASP A 99 -6.34 -3.76 28.90
CA ASP A 99 -5.63 -4.58 29.87
C ASP A 99 -5.76 -6.04 29.48
N PRO A 100 -4.70 -6.83 29.65
CA PRO A 100 -4.75 -8.26 29.31
C PRO A 100 -5.73 -9.03 30.17
#